data_42979b1181509b3aee0e70d0b6e183ee
#
_entry.id   42979b1181509b3aee0e70d0b6e183ee
#
_cell.length_a   1.000
_cell.length_b   1.000
_cell.length_c   1.000
_cell.angle_alpha   90.00
_cell.angle_beta   90.00
_cell.angle_gamma   90.00
#
_symmetry.space_group_name_H-M   'P 1'
#
loop_
_entity.id
_entity.type
_entity.pdbx_description
1 polymer ?
#
loop_
_entity_poly.entity_id
_entity_poly.type
_entity_poly.pdbx_seq_one_letter_code
_entity_poly.pdbx_strand_id
1 'polypeptide(L)'
;MKKLTYLTLSLFSIFTFAQEISKERVKTVLSTLASDEMKGREIGTQENENAANYIAALFKENNLEYCTGKSYLVPFDYNGKTVYNVCGIKKGKSDQYLGFSGHFDHIGTSDKSGDNIYNGADDDASGITTLVGIADYFKNKRPEFSMVFMAFNGEEKGMLGSRAISTDKNLDHIYNKMTALFNFEMVATESQWGKNALYMTGDGFSDLDELFNQNAVNGLKINADPYAKQQLFYRSDNVSFVKKKIIAHSFSTVDMTKASHYHHENDDVNIVDFDNMTQIINNLGKTLDKLSPKNFAPKYNDQVKF
;
A
#
# COMPACT_ATOMS: atom_id res chain seq x y z
N MET A 1 -48.01 -49.80 -11.71
CA MET A 1 -47.74 -48.78 -10.69
C MET A 1 -46.30 -48.27 -10.89
N LYS A 2 -46.10 -47.08 -11.46
CA LYS A 2 -44.76 -46.45 -11.68
C LYS A 2 -44.38 -45.68 -10.42
N LYS A 3 -43.29 -46.06 -9.78
CA LYS A 3 -42.71 -45.31 -8.66
C LYS A 3 -41.95 -44.09 -9.21
N LEU A 4 -42.42 -42.89 -8.86
CA LEU A 4 -41.79 -41.64 -9.18
C LEU A 4 -40.77 -41.32 -8.06
N THR A 5 -39.48 -41.42 -8.35
CA THR A 5 -38.40 -41.09 -7.41
C THR A 5 -38.09 -39.59 -7.54
N TYR A 6 -38.43 -38.82 -6.53
CA TYR A 6 -38.05 -37.39 -6.46
C TYR A 6 -36.58 -37.27 -6.02
N LEU A 7 -35.74 -36.76 -6.91
CA LEU A 7 -34.35 -36.38 -6.61
C LEU A 7 -34.36 -34.96 -6.03
N THR A 8 -34.22 -34.84 -4.73
CA THR A 8 -34.06 -33.55 -4.06
C THR A 8 -32.65 -33.06 -4.27
N LEU A 9 -32.46 -32.05 -5.15
CA LEU A 9 -31.20 -31.35 -5.34
C LEU A 9 -31.03 -30.33 -4.21
N SER A 10 -30.19 -30.65 -3.21
CA SER A 10 -29.83 -29.71 -2.16
C SER A 10 -28.84 -28.71 -2.72
N LEU A 11 -29.28 -27.45 -2.96
CA LEU A 11 -28.38 -26.32 -3.23
C LEU A 11 -27.65 -25.99 -1.94
N PHE A 12 -26.40 -26.43 -1.83
CA PHE A 12 -25.48 -25.92 -0.85
C PHE A 12 -25.05 -24.51 -1.29
N SER A 13 -25.61 -23.47 -0.70
CA SER A 13 -25.07 -22.11 -0.81
C SER A 13 -23.75 -22.06 -0.09
N ILE A 14 -22.66 -22.07 -0.84
CA ILE A 14 -21.32 -21.81 -0.30
C ILE A 14 -21.29 -20.31 0.02
N PHE A 15 -21.55 -19.97 1.29
CA PHE A 15 -21.21 -18.64 1.80
C PHE A 15 -19.70 -18.52 1.84
N THR A 16 -19.11 -17.93 0.82
CA THR A 16 -17.72 -17.47 0.90
C THR A 16 -17.67 -16.26 1.85
N PHE A 17 -17.41 -16.53 3.13
CA PHE A 17 -17.00 -15.46 4.02
C PHE A 17 -15.74 -14.82 3.44
N ALA A 18 -15.74 -13.50 3.34
CA ALA A 18 -14.52 -12.77 2.99
C ALA A 18 -13.45 -13.16 4.03
N GLN A 19 -12.38 -13.78 3.56
CA GLN A 19 -11.32 -14.22 4.46
C GLN A 19 -10.60 -12.97 4.96
N GLU A 20 -10.78 -12.67 6.25
CA GLU A 20 -10.00 -11.64 6.92
C GLU A 20 -8.53 -12.07 6.97
N ILE A 21 -7.64 -11.09 6.88
CA ILE A 21 -6.21 -11.33 6.99
C ILE A 21 -5.87 -11.53 8.46
N SER A 22 -5.09 -12.58 8.75
CA SER A 22 -4.69 -12.87 10.12
C SER A 22 -3.55 -11.95 10.57
N LYS A 23 -3.47 -11.72 11.87
CA LYS A 23 -2.37 -10.99 12.51
C LYS A 23 -1.02 -11.65 12.22
N GLU A 24 -0.97 -12.98 12.18
CA GLU A 24 0.23 -13.76 11.85
C GLU A 24 0.71 -13.46 10.44
N ARG A 25 -0.21 -13.30 9.49
CA ARG A 25 0.15 -12.92 8.11
C ARG A 25 0.76 -11.52 8.06
N VAL A 26 0.13 -10.53 8.71
CA VAL A 26 0.65 -9.16 8.83
C VAL A 26 2.03 -9.16 9.47
N LYS A 27 2.17 -9.89 10.61
CA LYS A 27 3.45 -10.03 11.31
C LYS A 27 4.51 -10.65 10.43
N THR A 28 4.19 -11.73 9.70
CA THR A 28 5.15 -12.43 8.84
C THR A 28 5.69 -11.51 7.75
N VAL A 29 4.81 -10.78 7.04
CA VAL A 29 5.22 -9.91 5.94
C VAL A 29 6.11 -8.78 6.47
N LEU A 30 5.66 -8.06 7.50
CA LEU A 30 6.39 -6.93 8.07
C LEU A 30 7.73 -7.38 8.65
N SER A 31 7.73 -8.42 9.51
CA SER A 31 8.98 -8.88 10.17
C SER A 31 9.99 -9.45 9.18
N THR A 32 9.56 -9.97 8.02
CA THR A 32 10.49 -10.39 6.97
C THR A 32 11.18 -9.18 6.34
N LEU A 33 10.41 -8.14 6.01
CA LEU A 33 10.97 -6.93 5.39
C LEU A 33 11.85 -6.15 6.37
N ALA A 34 11.44 -6.06 7.64
CA ALA A 34 12.16 -5.33 8.68
C ALA A 34 13.15 -6.23 9.47
N SER A 35 13.58 -7.35 8.90
CA SER A 35 14.55 -8.23 9.56
C SER A 35 15.99 -7.76 9.36
N ASP A 36 16.88 -8.16 10.27
CA ASP A 36 18.32 -7.87 10.17
C ASP A 36 18.95 -8.45 8.89
N GLU A 37 18.41 -9.57 8.37
CA GLU A 37 18.86 -10.15 7.11
C GLU A 37 18.64 -9.24 5.91
N MET A 38 17.66 -8.33 6.01
CA MET A 38 17.38 -7.32 4.97
C MET A 38 18.25 -6.07 5.10
N LYS A 39 19.04 -5.92 6.18
CA LYS A 39 20.00 -4.84 6.41
C LYS A 39 19.49 -3.45 6.01
N GLY A 40 18.24 -3.14 6.35
CA GLY A 40 17.64 -1.84 6.07
C GLY A 40 17.39 -1.55 4.58
N ARG A 41 17.47 -2.53 3.71
CA ARG A 41 16.98 -2.50 2.31
C ARG A 41 17.44 -1.28 1.48
N GLU A 42 18.65 -0.74 1.73
CA GLU A 42 19.13 0.43 1.00
C GLU A 42 19.20 0.16 -0.50
N ILE A 43 18.66 1.10 -1.30
CA ILE A 43 18.61 0.97 -2.76
C ILE A 43 19.98 0.63 -3.37
N GLY A 44 19.99 -0.34 -4.28
CA GLY A 44 21.21 -0.79 -4.99
C GLY A 44 22.03 -1.82 -4.23
N THR A 45 21.58 -2.28 -3.04
CA THR A 45 22.17 -3.41 -2.31
C THR A 45 21.53 -4.73 -2.72
N GLN A 46 22.15 -5.87 -2.37
CA GLN A 46 21.58 -7.20 -2.59
C GLN A 46 20.32 -7.41 -1.74
N GLU A 47 20.31 -6.87 -0.52
CA GLU A 47 19.19 -6.96 0.42
C GLU A 47 17.97 -6.22 -0.10
N ASN A 48 18.17 -5.08 -0.76
CA ASN A 48 17.10 -4.35 -1.46
C ASN A 48 16.52 -5.17 -2.63
N GLU A 49 17.37 -5.85 -3.41
CA GLU A 49 16.90 -6.76 -4.46
C GLU A 49 16.17 -7.98 -3.87
N ASN A 50 16.63 -8.50 -2.72
CA ASN A 50 15.95 -9.57 -2.00
C ASN A 50 14.54 -9.13 -1.55
N ALA A 51 14.40 -7.90 -1.04
CA ALA A 51 13.09 -7.35 -0.67
C ALA A 51 12.16 -7.21 -1.90
N ALA A 52 12.66 -6.71 -3.03
CA ALA A 52 11.89 -6.64 -4.28
C ALA A 52 11.41 -8.03 -4.74
N ASN A 53 12.29 -9.03 -4.68
CA ASN A 53 11.95 -10.42 -5.04
C ASN A 53 10.94 -11.04 -4.07
N TYR A 54 11.04 -10.74 -2.77
CA TYR A 54 10.07 -11.18 -1.77
C TYR A 54 8.69 -10.60 -2.06
N ILE A 55 8.58 -9.29 -2.31
CA ILE A 55 7.31 -8.65 -2.67
C ILE A 55 6.75 -9.21 -3.97
N ALA A 56 7.59 -9.44 -4.98
CA ALA A 56 7.18 -10.07 -6.24
C ALA A 56 6.60 -11.48 -6.02
N ALA A 57 7.18 -12.27 -5.10
CA ALA A 57 6.65 -13.58 -4.72
C ALA A 57 5.27 -13.46 -4.03
N LEU A 58 5.07 -12.47 -3.16
CA LEU A 58 3.77 -12.18 -2.52
C LEU A 58 2.72 -11.76 -3.56
N PHE A 59 3.08 -10.96 -4.56
CA PHE A 59 2.17 -10.58 -5.65
C PHE A 59 1.76 -11.80 -6.49
N LYS A 60 2.71 -12.70 -6.77
CA LYS A 60 2.42 -13.98 -7.44
C LYS A 60 1.50 -14.86 -6.59
N GLU A 61 1.75 -14.96 -5.29
CA GLU A 61 0.89 -15.70 -4.35
C GLU A 61 -0.56 -15.17 -4.38
N ASN A 62 -0.72 -13.85 -4.56
CA ASN A 62 -2.02 -13.17 -4.66
C ASN A 62 -2.66 -13.24 -6.05
N ASN A 63 -2.08 -13.99 -7.00
CA ASN A 63 -2.58 -14.13 -8.35
C ASN A 63 -2.75 -12.76 -9.06
N LEU A 64 -1.84 -11.81 -8.81
CA LEU A 64 -1.82 -10.56 -9.54
C LEU A 64 -1.28 -10.77 -10.96
N GLU A 65 -1.77 -9.99 -11.92
CA GLU A 65 -1.21 -9.92 -13.25
C GLU A 65 0.00 -8.97 -13.27
N TYR A 66 0.89 -9.10 -14.24
CA TYR A 66 2.00 -8.17 -14.43
C TYR A 66 1.49 -6.80 -14.90
N CYS A 67 2.08 -5.72 -14.43
CA CYS A 67 1.75 -4.37 -14.91
C CYS A 67 2.27 -4.16 -16.33
N THR A 68 3.44 -4.69 -16.63
CA THR A 68 4.09 -4.63 -17.93
C THR A 68 4.97 -5.86 -18.14
N GLY A 69 5.23 -6.21 -19.40
CA GLY A 69 6.11 -7.32 -19.74
C GLY A 69 5.64 -8.68 -19.19
N LYS A 70 6.57 -9.44 -18.58
CA LYS A 70 6.35 -10.78 -18.02
C LYS A 70 6.97 -10.93 -16.62
N SER A 71 7.09 -9.84 -15.87
CA SER A 71 7.66 -9.80 -14.54
C SER A 71 6.91 -8.79 -13.68
N TYR A 72 6.87 -9.00 -12.37
CA TYR A 72 6.44 -7.98 -11.41
C TYR A 72 7.52 -6.92 -11.21
N LEU A 73 8.80 -7.26 -11.45
CA LEU A 73 9.93 -6.34 -11.34
C LEU A 73 9.93 -5.38 -12.53
N VAL A 74 9.84 -4.08 -12.25
CA VAL A 74 9.86 -2.99 -13.22
C VAL A 74 11.19 -2.26 -13.09
N PRO A 75 12.13 -2.43 -14.03
CA PRO A 75 13.48 -1.91 -13.90
C PRO A 75 13.55 -0.41 -14.09
N PHE A 76 14.50 0.22 -13.38
CA PHE A 76 14.97 1.59 -13.64
C PHE A 76 16.46 1.73 -13.29
N ASP A 77 17.08 2.81 -13.73
CA ASP A 77 18.50 3.06 -13.48
C ASP A 77 18.71 3.81 -12.16
N TYR A 78 19.68 3.34 -11.37
CA TYR A 78 20.22 4.03 -10.21
C TYR A 78 21.76 4.02 -10.26
N ASN A 79 22.35 5.15 -10.61
CA ASN A 79 23.81 5.30 -10.70
C ASN A 79 24.50 4.24 -11.60
N GLY A 80 23.88 3.90 -12.75
CA GLY A 80 24.37 2.89 -13.68
C GLY A 80 24.11 1.43 -13.26
N LYS A 81 23.36 1.22 -12.18
CA LYS A 81 22.84 -0.11 -11.79
C LYS A 81 21.36 -0.22 -12.11
N THR A 82 20.95 -1.36 -12.63
CA THR A 82 19.52 -1.68 -12.74
C THR A 82 18.99 -2.06 -11.36
N VAL A 83 17.95 -1.32 -10.91
CA VAL A 83 17.18 -1.58 -9.71
C VAL A 83 15.70 -1.69 -10.08
N TYR A 84 14.84 -2.11 -9.17
CA TYR A 84 13.46 -2.47 -9.51
C TYR A 84 12.45 -1.80 -8.59
N ASN A 85 11.34 -1.34 -9.16
CA ASN A 85 10.05 -1.29 -8.48
C ASN A 85 9.35 -2.64 -8.62
N VAL A 86 8.30 -2.88 -7.84
CA VAL A 86 7.46 -4.07 -7.99
C VAL A 86 6.03 -3.64 -8.31
N CYS A 87 5.43 -4.20 -9.37
CA CYS A 87 4.10 -3.80 -9.82
C CYS A 87 3.23 -4.99 -10.19
N GLY A 88 1.99 -5.01 -9.69
CA GLY A 88 1.01 -6.05 -9.95
C GLY A 88 -0.41 -5.51 -10.08
N ILE A 89 -1.25 -6.19 -10.86
CA ILE A 89 -2.63 -5.80 -11.14
C ILE A 89 -3.60 -6.87 -10.69
N LYS A 90 -4.66 -6.46 -10.01
CA LYS A 90 -5.89 -7.24 -9.79
C LYS A 90 -6.99 -6.71 -10.69
N LYS A 91 -7.40 -7.48 -11.68
CA LYS A 91 -8.50 -7.09 -12.56
C LYS A 91 -9.83 -7.13 -11.81
N GLY A 92 -10.55 -6.02 -11.91
CA GLY A 92 -11.91 -5.84 -11.41
C GLY A 92 -12.97 -6.03 -12.48
N LYS A 93 -14.17 -5.51 -12.18
CA LYS A 93 -15.29 -5.46 -13.12
C LYS A 93 -15.22 -4.25 -14.04
N SER A 94 -14.67 -3.13 -13.53
CA SER A 94 -14.45 -1.89 -14.27
C SER A 94 -13.02 -1.86 -14.83
N ASP A 95 -12.82 -1.05 -15.88
CA ASP A 95 -11.53 -0.69 -16.44
C ASP A 95 -10.92 0.55 -15.78
N GLN A 96 -11.60 1.13 -14.78
CA GLN A 96 -11.04 2.17 -13.92
C GLN A 96 -10.22 1.53 -12.80
N TYR A 97 -9.17 2.21 -12.35
CA TYR A 97 -8.21 1.69 -11.39
C TYR A 97 -8.23 2.48 -10.08
N LEU A 98 -8.07 1.75 -8.97
CA LEU A 98 -7.53 2.28 -7.73
C LEU A 98 -6.06 1.83 -7.63
N GLY A 99 -5.17 2.78 -7.34
CA GLY A 99 -3.77 2.51 -7.08
C GLY A 99 -3.51 2.38 -5.58
N PHE A 100 -2.60 1.48 -5.22
CA PHE A 100 -2.09 1.30 -3.86
C PHE A 100 -0.59 1.27 -3.93
N SER A 101 0.09 2.01 -3.04
CA SER A 101 1.55 2.08 -3.03
C SER A 101 2.14 2.23 -1.63
N GLY A 102 3.41 2.02 -1.53
CA GLY A 102 4.32 2.26 -0.44
C GLY A 102 5.74 2.04 -0.95
N HIS A 103 6.76 2.38 -0.17
CA HIS A 103 8.14 2.10 -0.57
C HIS A 103 8.76 0.96 0.27
N PHE A 104 9.69 0.24 -0.32
CA PHE A 104 10.30 -0.90 0.35
C PHE A 104 11.78 -0.70 0.67
N ASP A 105 12.43 0.33 0.12
CA ASP A 105 13.76 0.72 0.54
C ASP A 105 13.73 1.42 1.90
N HIS A 106 14.87 1.40 2.59
CA HIS A 106 15.13 2.24 3.75
C HIS A 106 16.62 2.63 3.75
N ILE A 107 17.13 3.17 4.82
CA ILE A 107 18.44 3.85 4.83
C ILE A 107 19.65 2.92 5.03
N GLY A 108 19.42 1.62 5.19
CA GLY A 108 20.52 0.64 5.20
C GLY A 108 21.15 0.45 6.57
N THR A 109 22.49 0.50 6.61
CA THR A 109 23.29 0.31 7.82
C THR A 109 24.24 1.48 8.05
N SER A 110 24.67 1.68 9.29
CA SER A 110 25.69 2.67 9.65
C SER A 110 26.98 2.02 10.16
N ASP A 111 28.03 2.83 10.30
CA ASP A 111 29.32 2.42 10.90
C ASP A 111 29.33 2.51 12.43
N LYS A 112 28.18 2.72 13.08
CA LYS A 112 28.07 2.80 14.53
C LYS A 112 28.35 1.45 15.20
N SER A 113 28.89 1.49 16.42
CA SER A 113 28.98 0.29 17.25
C SER A 113 27.63 -0.03 17.92
N GLY A 114 27.34 -1.30 18.11
CA GLY A 114 26.06 -1.79 18.64
C GLY A 114 25.08 -2.08 17.52
N ASP A 115 23.81 -1.75 17.73
CA ASP A 115 22.81 -1.83 16.68
C ASP A 115 23.09 -0.75 15.63
N ASN A 116 23.29 -1.20 14.41
CA ASN A 116 23.67 -0.35 13.28
C ASN A 116 22.81 -0.59 12.04
N ILE A 117 21.73 -1.37 12.18
CA ILE A 117 20.80 -1.67 11.12
C ILE A 117 19.57 -0.76 11.29
N TYR A 118 19.20 -0.07 10.25
CA TYR A 118 17.96 0.70 10.18
C TYR A 118 16.90 -0.22 9.57
N ASN A 119 16.20 -0.99 10.42
CA ASN A 119 15.27 -2.02 9.96
C ASN A 119 14.05 -1.45 9.23
N GLY A 120 13.63 -0.21 9.54
CA GLY A 120 12.54 0.46 8.86
C GLY A 120 11.23 -0.32 8.95
N ALA A 121 10.81 -0.66 10.18
CA ALA A 121 9.58 -1.43 10.39
C ALA A 121 8.33 -0.58 10.14
N ASP A 122 8.32 0.65 10.68
CA ASP A 122 7.28 1.63 10.39
C ASP A 122 7.56 2.28 9.03
N ASP A 123 8.80 2.67 8.76
CA ASP A 123 9.27 3.36 7.54
C ASP A 123 10.04 2.41 6.58
N ASP A 124 9.49 1.80 5.51
CA ASP A 124 8.07 1.71 5.25
C ASP A 124 7.68 0.24 4.97
N ALA A 125 8.27 -0.70 5.76
CA ALA A 125 7.81 -2.09 5.72
C ALA A 125 6.32 -2.18 6.07
N SER A 126 5.81 -1.21 6.85
CA SER A 126 4.41 -1.14 7.25
C SER A 126 3.48 -0.81 6.07
N GLY A 127 3.84 0.16 5.24
CA GLY A 127 3.09 0.51 4.03
C GLY A 127 3.07 -0.64 3.02
N ILE A 128 4.22 -1.30 2.81
CA ILE A 128 4.28 -2.51 1.96
C ILE A 128 3.42 -3.63 2.53
N THR A 129 3.43 -3.84 3.84
CA THR A 129 2.59 -4.87 4.47
C THR A 129 1.10 -4.55 4.32
N THR A 130 0.72 -3.28 4.40
CA THR A 130 -0.65 -2.83 4.16
C THR A 130 -1.06 -3.07 2.70
N LEU A 131 -0.20 -2.73 1.76
CA LEU A 131 -0.40 -2.97 0.33
C LEU A 131 -0.59 -4.47 0.02
N VAL A 132 0.28 -5.34 0.57
CA VAL A 132 0.17 -6.80 0.42
C VAL A 132 -1.11 -7.30 1.08
N GLY A 133 -1.46 -6.79 2.26
CA GLY A 133 -2.67 -7.16 2.97
C GLY A 133 -3.94 -6.84 2.18
N ILE A 134 -4.00 -5.70 1.50
CA ILE A 134 -5.11 -5.39 0.59
C ILE A 134 -5.14 -6.39 -0.57
N ALA A 135 -4.00 -6.75 -1.15
CA ALA A 135 -3.93 -7.75 -2.21
C ALA A 135 -4.41 -9.13 -1.72
N ASP A 136 -4.00 -9.55 -0.51
CA ASP A 136 -4.46 -10.79 0.15
C ASP A 136 -5.99 -10.80 0.32
N TYR A 137 -6.58 -9.67 0.78
CA TYR A 137 -8.04 -9.54 0.95
C TYR A 137 -8.80 -9.74 -0.37
N PHE A 138 -8.23 -9.27 -1.48
CA PHE A 138 -8.85 -9.38 -2.81
C PHE A 138 -8.39 -10.62 -3.60
N LYS A 139 -7.55 -11.49 -3.05
CA LYS A 139 -6.99 -12.67 -3.75
C LYS A 139 -8.06 -13.47 -4.50
N ASN A 140 -9.15 -13.81 -3.81
CA ASN A 140 -10.25 -14.64 -4.32
C ASN A 140 -11.49 -13.81 -4.70
N LYS A 141 -11.36 -12.50 -4.84
CA LYS A 141 -12.45 -11.58 -5.16
C LYS A 141 -12.25 -10.95 -6.54
N ARG A 142 -13.35 -10.44 -7.07
CA ARG A 142 -13.35 -9.57 -8.25
C ARG A 142 -13.95 -8.22 -7.87
N PRO A 143 -13.14 -7.23 -7.46
CA PRO A 143 -13.59 -5.91 -7.03
C PRO A 143 -14.30 -5.15 -8.15
N GLU A 144 -15.03 -4.09 -7.82
CA GLU A 144 -15.66 -3.21 -8.82
C GLU A 144 -14.60 -2.45 -9.62
N PHE A 145 -13.62 -1.82 -8.96
CA PHE A 145 -12.46 -1.24 -9.61
C PHE A 145 -11.41 -2.31 -9.93
N SER A 146 -10.67 -2.17 -11.01
CA SER A 146 -9.37 -2.81 -11.13
C SER A 146 -8.41 -2.16 -10.13
N MET A 147 -7.44 -2.91 -9.64
CA MET A 147 -6.48 -2.43 -8.63
C MET A 147 -5.07 -2.59 -9.15
N VAL A 148 -4.22 -1.58 -8.95
CA VAL A 148 -2.79 -1.66 -9.23
C VAL A 148 -2.02 -1.48 -7.93
N PHE A 149 -1.09 -2.39 -7.67
CA PHE A 149 -0.23 -2.43 -6.50
C PHE A 149 1.18 -2.11 -6.92
N MET A 150 1.77 -1.09 -6.33
CA MET A 150 3.09 -0.57 -6.69
C MET A 150 3.95 -0.42 -5.44
N ALA A 151 4.99 -1.26 -5.30
CA ALA A 151 6.01 -1.10 -4.29
C ALA A 151 7.18 -0.34 -4.90
N PHE A 152 7.46 0.84 -4.38
CA PHE A 152 8.49 1.73 -4.91
C PHE A 152 9.84 1.48 -4.25
N ASN A 153 10.90 1.86 -4.96
CA ASN A 153 12.29 1.76 -4.52
C ASN A 153 12.97 3.12 -4.63
N GLY A 154 13.82 3.45 -3.66
CA GLY A 154 14.56 4.70 -3.68
C GLY A 154 13.73 5.92 -3.30
N GLU A 155 12.72 5.75 -2.46
CA GLU A 155 11.99 6.86 -1.82
C GLU A 155 12.96 7.71 -1.02
N GLU A 156 13.78 7.09 -0.18
CA GLU A 156 14.76 7.68 0.72
C GLU A 156 15.90 8.45 -0.01
N LYS A 157 16.06 8.21 -1.28
CA LYS A 157 16.99 8.96 -2.16
C LYS A 157 16.25 9.96 -3.06
N GLY A 158 15.02 10.33 -2.70
CA GLY A 158 14.20 11.34 -3.35
C GLY A 158 13.19 10.78 -4.32
N MET A 159 12.45 9.73 -3.94
CA MET A 159 11.32 9.18 -4.68
C MET A 159 11.69 8.70 -6.10
N LEU A 160 12.86 8.06 -6.23
CA LEU A 160 13.41 7.70 -7.54
C LEU A 160 12.52 6.71 -8.29
N GLY A 161 12.05 5.69 -7.59
CA GLY A 161 11.21 4.64 -8.18
C GLY A 161 9.84 5.13 -8.60
N SER A 162 9.15 5.90 -7.78
CA SER A 162 7.86 6.46 -8.15
C SER A 162 7.97 7.46 -9.31
N ARG A 163 9.03 8.25 -9.36
CA ARG A 163 9.32 9.14 -10.50
C ARG A 163 9.56 8.34 -11.77
N ALA A 164 10.35 7.26 -11.71
CA ALA A 164 10.64 6.41 -12.86
C ALA A 164 9.37 5.74 -13.38
N ILE A 165 8.63 5.05 -12.52
CA ILE A 165 7.45 4.29 -12.93
C ILE A 165 6.30 5.20 -13.37
N SER A 166 6.11 6.37 -12.72
CA SER A 166 5.05 7.30 -13.10
C SER A 166 5.24 7.85 -14.51
N THR A 167 6.45 7.86 -15.04
CA THR A 167 6.77 8.33 -16.40
C THR A 167 6.85 7.20 -17.44
N ASP A 168 6.68 5.93 -17.03
CA ASP A 168 6.68 4.80 -17.95
C ASP A 168 5.42 4.81 -18.83
N LYS A 169 5.60 5.06 -20.13
CA LYS A 169 4.52 5.12 -21.10
C LYS A 169 3.78 3.79 -21.29
N ASN A 170 4.42 2.67 -20.98
CA ASN A 170 3.77 1.36 -21.03
C ASN A 170 2.63 1.25 -20.00
N LEU A 171 2.63 2.10 -18.97
CA LEU A 171 1.62 2.16 -17.93
C LEU A 171 0.58 3.29 -18.11
N ASP A 172 0.70 4.11 -19.16
CA ASP A 172 -0.26 5.20 -19.43
C ASP A 172 -1.70 4.69 -19.54
N HIS A 173 -1.90 3.46 -20.01
CA HIS A 173 -3.24 2.86 -20.09
C HIS A 173 -3.88 2.60 -18.71
N ILE A 174 -3.08 2.47 -17.64
CA ILE A 174 -3.52 2.41 -16.25
C ILE A 174 -3.72 3.83 -15.71
N TYR A 175 -2.71 4.70 -15.89
CA TYR A 175 -2.72 6.04 -15.33
C TYR A 175 -3.87 6.90 -15.84
N ASN A 176 -4.18 6.82 -17.14
CA ASN A 176 -5.30 7.53 -17.76
C ASN A 176 -6.68 7.08 -17.25
N LYS A 177 -6.76 5.97 -16.53
CA LYS A 177 -7.98 5.40 -15.94
C LYS A 177 -7.90 5.28 -14.42
N MET A 178 -6.86 5.83 -13.81
CA MET A 178 -6.69 5.78 -12.36
C MET A 178 -7.56 6.83 -11.69
N THR A 179 -8.50 6.37 -10.88
CA THR A 179 -9.44 7.20 -10.11
C THR A 179 -8.75 7.85 -8.92
N ALA A 180 -7.94 7.07 -8.20
CA ALA A 180 -7.16 7.54 -7.05
C ALA A 180 -5.98 6.60 -6.76
N LEU A 181 -4.94 7.13 -6.12
CA LEU A 181 -3.80 6.40 -5.56
C LEU A 181 -3.74 6.62 -4.05
N PHE A 182 -3.73 5.52 -3.31
CA PHE A 182 -3.53 5.45 -1.87
C PHE A 182 -2.07 5.05 -1.61
N ASN A 183 -1.24 6.00 -1.21
CA ASN A 183 0.13 5.73 -0.80
C ASN A 183 0.16 5.51 0.70
N PHE A 184 0.60 4.35 1.16
CA PHE A 184 0.72 4.06 2.59
C PHE A 184 2.14 4.39 3.05
N GLU A 185 2.23 5.10 4.17
CA GLU A 185 3.47 5.66 4.68
C GLU A 185 3.45 5.65 6.21
N MET A 186 4.31 4.86 6.86
CA MET A 186 4.39 4.74 8.30
C MET A 186 3.03 4.48 8.96
N VAL A 187 2.55 3.25 8.86
CA VAL A 187 1.21 2.83 9.33
C VAL A 187 1.26 1.74 10.40
N ALA A 188 2.40 1.55 11.08
CA ALA A 188 2.59 0.51 12.09
C ALA A 188 2.27 0.96 13.51
N THR A 189 2.23 2.26 13.80
CA THR A 189 2.02 2.80 15.13
C THR A 189 0.60 3.35 15.30
N GLU A 190 0.15 3.52 16.56
CA GLU A 190 -1.18 4.09 16.82
C GLU A 190 -1.20 5.59 16.52
N SER A 191 -2.24 6.05 15.83
CA SER A 191 -2.39 7.46 15.51
C SER A 191 -2.83 8.29 16.72
N GLN A 192 -2.68 9.63 16.63
CA GLN A 192 -3.16 10.53 17.69
C GLN A 192 -4.69 10.48 17.90
N TRP A 193 -5.44 9.91 16.96
CA TRP A 193 -6.89 9.67 17.09
C TRP A 193 -7.23 8.28 17.64
N GLY A 194 -6.22 7.52 18.08
CA GLY A 194 -6.38 6.17 18.58
C GLY A 194 -6.34 5.12 17.46
N LYS A 195 -6.86 3.94 17.78
CA LYS A 195 -6.85 2.77 16.89
C LYS A 195 -7.84 2.92 15.75
N ASN A 196 -7.57 2.15 14.66
CA ASN A 196 -8.41 2.09 13.47
C ASN A 196 -8.63 3.46 12.81
N ALA A 197 -7.64 4.34 12.89
CA ALA A 197 -7.67 5.69 12.38
C ALA A 197 -6.39 6.02 11.62
N LEU A 198 -6.56 6.56 10.41
CA LEU A 198 -5.50 7.09 9.56
C LEU A 198 -5.66 8.61 9.45
N TYR A 199 -4.63 9.29 9.01
CA TYR A 199 -4.75 10.64 8.44
C TYR A 199 -4.27 10.65 6.99
N MET A 200 -4.78 11.61 6.22
CA MET A 200 -4.43 11.79 4.81
C MET A 200 -3.64 13.08 4.65
N THR A 201 -2.42 12.99 4.13
CA THR A 201 -1.61 14.19 3.85
C THR A 201 -2.25 15.02 2.76
N GLY A 202 -2.30 16.35 2.95
CA GLY A 202 -2.92 17.24 1.99
C GLY A 202 -4.44 17.04 1.85
N ASP A 203 -5.14 16.72 2.94
CA ASP A 203 -6.59 16.52 3.02
C ASP A 203 -7.40 17.67 2.40
N GLY A 204 -6.93 18.91 2.54
CA GLY A 204 -7.56 20.07 1.92
C GLY A 204 -7.41 20.20 0.39
N PHE A 205 -6.76 19.24 -0.30
CA PHE A 205 -6.55 19.34 -1.76
C PHE A 205 -7.56 18.54 -2.58
N SER A 206 -8.22 17.56 -2.01
CA SER A 206 -9.27 16.77 -2.68
C SER A 206 -10.36 16.37 -1.71
N ASP A 207 -11.46 15.80 -2.22
CA ASP A 207 -12.57 15.23 -1.45
C ASP A 207 -12.44 13.72 -1.25
N LEU A 208 -11.23 13.17 -1.40
CA LEU A 208 -11.02 11.72 -1.36
C LEU A 208 -11.36 11.12 0.01
N ASP A 209 -10.93 11.75 1.11
CA ASP A 209 -11.18 11.31 2.47
C ASP A 209 -12.66 11.38 2.83
N GLU A 210 -13.38 12.43 2.41
CA GLU A 210 -14.81 12.56 2.62
C GLU A 210 -15.57 11.42 1.93
N LEU A 211 -15.29 11.16 0.64
CA LEU A 211 -15.92 10.08 -0.12
C LEU A 211 -15.55 8.71 0.42
N PHE A 212 -14.31 8.50 0.87
CA PHE A 212 -13.89 7.27 1.50
C PHE A 212 -14.62 7.04 2.82
N ASN A 213 -14.68 8.06 3.69
CA ASN A 213 -15.32 7.99 4.99
C ASN A 213 -16.83 7.71 4.91
N GLN A 214 -17.52 8.16 3.86
CA GLN A 214 -18.94 7.85 3.61
C GLN A 214 -19.16 6.34 3.39
N ASN A 215 -18.14 5.60 2.94
CA ASN A 215 -18.20 4.17 2.67
C ASN A 215 -17.49 3.33 3.73
N ALA A 216 -16.76 3.97 4.64
CA ALA A 216 -15.93 3.30 5.65
C ALA A 216 -16.74 2.40 6.58
N VAL A 217 -16.14 1.29 7.00
CA VAL A 217 -16.78 0.28 7.84
C VAL A 217 -16.09 0.15 9.20
N ASN A 218 -16.83 -0.39 10.16
CA ASN A 218 -16.33 -0.77 11.48
C ASN A 218 -15.58 0.37 12.21
N GLY A 219 -15.95 1.62 11.96
CA GLY A 219 -15.34 2.78 12.58
C GLY A 219 -13.95 3.16 12.02
N LEU A 220 -13.51 2.54 10.90
CA LEU A 220 -12.32 3.04 10.19
C LEU A 220 -12.55 4.49 9.77
N LYS A 221 -11.56 5.35 10.01
CA LYS A 221 -11.66 6.75 9.65
C LYS A 221 -10.36 7.29 9.10
N ILE A 222 -10.47 8.07 8.03
CA ILE A 222 -9.42 8.95 7.54
C ILE A 222 -9.66 10.34 8.13
N ASN A 223 -8.67 10.87 8.82
CA ASN A 223 -8.71 12.18 9.46
C ASN A 223 -7.88 13.18 8.64
N ALA A 224 -8.06 14.47 8.94
CA ALA A 224 -7.26 15.54 8.35
C ALA A 224 -5.78 15.44 8.74
N ASP A 225 -4.89 16.00 7.93
CA ASP A 225 -3.45 16.09 8.20
C ASP A 225 -3.17 17.01 9.40
N PRO A 226 -2.70 16.47 10.53
CA PRO A 226 -2.41 17.30 11.71
C PRO A 226 -1.06 18.02 11.58
N TYR A 227 -0.28 17.69 10.54
CA TYR A 227 1.08 18.16 10.29
C TYR A 227 1.19 19.02 9.04
N ALA A 228 0.13 19.72 8.63
CA ALA A 228 0.07 20.53 7.42
C ALA A 228 1.27 21.51 7.27
N LYS A 229 1.81 22.03 8.39
CA LYS A 229 3.02 22.88 8.38
C LYS A 229 4.30 22.15 7.96
N GLN A 230 4.35 20.82 8.10
CA GLN A 230 5.49 19.99 7.69
C GLN A 230 5.44 19.64 6.20
N GLN A 231 4.33 19.96 5.51
CA GLN A 231 4.11 19.74 4.08
C GLN A 231 4.35 18.27 3.66
N LEU A 232 3.91 17.31 4.47
CA LEU A 232 4.12 15.88 4.26
C LEU A 232 3.57 15.40 2.91
N PHE A 233 2.52 16.05 2.39
CA PHE A 233 1.96 15.76 1.07
C PHE A 233 3.00 15.78 -0.06
N TYR A 234 4.01 16.64 0.04
CA TYR A 234 5.04 16.81 -0.99
C TYR A 234 6.31 15.99 -0.71
N ARG A 235 6.32 15.16 0.33
CA ARG A 235 7.52 14.48 0.81
C ARG A 235 7.52 12.97 0.62
N SER A 236 6.49 12.40 -0.03
CA SER A 236 6.40 10.98 -0.30
C SER A 236 5.98 10.70 -1.76
N ASP A 237 5.98 9.47 -2.17
CA ASP A 237 5.82 8.95 -3.53
C ASP A 237 4.54 9.39 -4.25
N ASN A 238 3.47 9.72 -3.50
CA ASN A 238 2.23 10.25 -4.06
C ASN A 238 2.45 11.43 -4.99
N VAL A 239 3.43 12.30 -4.71
CA VAL A 239 3.68 13.53 -5.48
C VAL A 239 4.06 13.26 -6.94
N SER A 240 4.66 12.10 -7.23
CA SER A 240 4.99 11.69 -8.59
C SER A 240 3.74 11.51 -9.46
N PHE A 241 2.63 11.12 -8.84
CA PHE A 241 1.33 10.92 -9.50
C PHE A 241 0.47 12.18 -9.47
N VAL A 242 0.57 13.02 -8.45
CA VAL A 242 -0.03 14.36 -8.41
C VAL A 242 0.39 15.17 -9.64
N LYS A 243 1.68 15.15 -10.01
CA LYS A 243 2.21 15.80 -11.22
C LYS A 243 1.57 15.29 -12.51
N LYS A 244 0.98 14.09 -12.50
CA LYS A 244 0.18 13.55 -13.60
C LYS A 244 -1.32 13.86 -13.48
N LYS A 245 -1.72 14.67 -12.51
CA LYS A 245 -3.09 15.01 -12.17
C LYS A 245 -3.95 13.82 -11.71
N ILE A 246 -3.30 12.77 -11.23
CA ILE A 246 -3.96 11.65 -10.55
C ILE A 246 -4.20 12.07 -9.11
N ILE A 247 -5.40 11.81 -8.58
CA ILE A 247 -5.70 12.02 -7.16
C ILE A 247 -4.83 11.06 -6.35
N ALA A 248 -3.83 11.59 -5.65
CA ALA A 248 -2.84 10.78 -4.94
C ALA A 248 -2.47 11.42 -3.60
N HIS A 249 -2.63 10.68 -2.53
CA HIS A 249 -2.34 11.11 -1.17
C HIS A 249 -1.60 10.03 -0.41
N SER A 250 -0.77 10.43 0.57
CA SER A 250 -0.22 9.48 1.54
C SER A 250 -1.15 9.37 2.75
N PHE A 251 -1.30 8.12 3.21
CA PHE A 251 -2.10 7.74 4.37
C PHE A 251 -1.18 7.17 5.43
N SER A 252 -1.25 7.72 6.64
CA SER A 252 -0.36 7.37 7.73
C SER A 252 -1.10 7.25 9.05
N THR A 253 -0.45 6.58 10.02
CA THR A 253 -0.88 6.59 11.41
C THR A 253 0.10 7.32 12.32
N VAL A 254 1.36 7.47 11.89
CA VAL A 254 2.45 7.96 12.74
C VAL A 254 2.17 9.31 13.38
N ASP A 255 2.37 9.42 14.69
CA ASP A 255 2.39 10.71 15.39
C ASP A 255 3.79 11.33 15.28
N MET A 256 3.97 12.22 14.28
CA MET A 256 5.25 12.88 14.02
C MET A 256 5.78 13.70 15.18
N THR A 257 4.98 13.98 16.20
CA THR A 257 5.46 14.67 17.43
C THR A 257 6.11 13.71 18.41
N LYS A 258 5.93 12.40 18.23
CA LYS A 258 6.44 11.33 19.08
C LYS A 258 7.32 10.31 18.34
N ALA A 259 7.45 10.42 17.01
CA ALA A 259 8.14 9.48 16.16
C ALA A 259 9.68 9.57 16.32
N SER A 260 10.17 9.26 17.53
CA SER A 260 11.62 9.21 17.80
C SER A 260 12.35 8.07 17.09
N HIS A 261 11.59 7.14 16.49
CA HIS A 261 12.09 6.04 15.67
C HIS A 261 12.34 6.45 14.21
N TYR A 262 11.74 7.55 13.73
CA TYR A 262 11.89 7.97 12.34
C TYR A 262 13.34 8.16 11.94
N HIS A 263 13.83 7.40 10.96
CA HIS A 263 15.22 7.33 10.51
C HIS A 263 16.21 7.00 11.66
N HIS A 264 15.80 6.11 12.56
CA HIS A 264 16.60 5.68 13.70
C HIS A 264 16.64 4.16 13.82
N GLU A 265 17.66 3.59 14.48
CA GLU A 265 17.84 2.13 14.64
C GLU A 265 16.71 1.49 15.45
N ASN A 266 15.96 2.26 16.23
CA ASN A 266 14.80 1.77 16.97
C ASN A 266 13.50 1.74 16.16
N ASP A 267 13.54 2.01 14.84
CA ASP A 267 12.43 1.68 13.94
C ASP A 267 12.45 0.17 13.63
N ASP A 268 12.06 -0.61 14.60
CA ASP A 268 12.13 -2.06 14.60
C ASP A 268 10.74 -2.68 14.88
N VAL A 269 10.61 -3.97 14.63
CA VAL A 269 9.37 -4.75 14.78
C VAL A 269 8.74 -4.64 16.17
N ASN A 270 9.52 -4.33 17.21
CA ASN A 270 9.07 -4.20 18.60
C ASN A 270 8.13 -2.98 18.84
N ILE A 271 8.13 -1.97 17.96
CA ILE A 271 7.25 -0.79 18.09
C ILE A 271 5.90 -0.98 17.40
N VAL A 272 5.73 -2.05 16.64
CA VAL A 272 4.56 -2.27 15.77
C VAL A 272 3.33 -2.70 16.57
N ASP A 273 2.23 -1.96 16.46
CA ASP A 273 0.91 -2.39 16.93
C ASP A 273 0.23 -3.30 15.88
N PHE A 274 0.60 -4.57 15.89
CA PHE A 274 0.06 -5.55 14.95
C PHE A 274 -1.45 -5.74 15.03
N ASP A 275 -2.06 -5.53 16.20
CA ASP A 275 -3.51 -5.64 16.35
C ASP A 275 -4.21 -4.49 15.63
N ASN A 276 -3.73 -3.27 15.84
CA ASN A 276 -4.24 -2.09 15.17
C ASN A 276 -4.02 -2.15 13.64
N MET A 277 -2.80 -2.50 13.23
CA MET A 277 -2.44 -2.61 11.82
C MET A 277 -3.31 -3.67 11.10
N THR A 278 -3.49 -4.85 11.71
CA THR A 278 -4.38 -5.90 11.17
C THR A 278 -5.82 -5.42 11.05
N GLN A 279 -6.32 -4.71 12.06
CA GLN A 279 -7.66 -4.13 12.05
C GLN A 279 -7.82 -3.10 10.92
N ILE A 280 -6.86 -2.20 10.76
CA ILE A 280 -6.85 -1.19 9.68
C ILE A 280 -6.87 -1.88 8.31
N ILE A 281 -5.98 -2.84 8.05
CA ILE A 281 -5.89 -3.56 6.78
C ILE A 281 -7.23 -4.26 6.45
N ASN A 282 -7.81 -4.97 7.40
CA ASN A 282 -9.08 -5.65 7.19
C ASN A 282 -10.22 -4.67 6.91
N ASN A 283 -10.27 -3.54 7.61
CA ASN A 283 -11.30 -2.54 7.42
C ASN A 283 -11.08 -1.73 6.13
N LEU A 284 -9.83 -1.48 5.71
CA LEU A 284 -9.50 -0.97 4.38
C LEU A 284 -10.04 -1.93 3.31
N GLY A 285 -9.70 -3.21 3.38
CA GLY A 285 -10.20 -4.21 2.44
C GLY A 285 -11.73 -4.23 2.32
N LYS A 286 -12.43 -4.25 3.47
CA LYS A 286 -13.91 -4.23 3.51
C LYS A 286 -14.50 -2.93 2.96
N THR A 287 -13.86 -1.79 3.21
CA THR A 287 -14.30 -0.49 2.69
C THR A 287 -14.10 -0.43 1.18
N LEU A 288 -12.91 -0.79 0.70
CA LEU A 288 -12.57 -0.81 -0.72
C LEU A 288 -13.49 -1.75 -1.52
N ASP A 289 -13.96 -2.85 -0.92
CA ASP A 289 -14.92 -3.79 -1.54
C ASP A 289 -16.31 -3.18 -1.78
N LYS A 290 -16.64 -2.07 -1.10
CA LYS A 290 -17.88 -1.31 -1.30
C LYS A 290 -17.73 -0.19 -2.34
N LEU A 291 -16.49 0.21 -2.67
CA LEU A 291 -16.25 1.29 -3.62
C LEU A 291 -16.50 0.82 -5.05
N SER A 292 -17.10 1.71 -5.82
CA SER A 292 -17.36 1.51 -7.24
C SER A 292 -17.23 2.84 -7.98
N PRO A 293 -17.08 2.86 -9.31
CA PRO A 293 -17.08 4.10 -10.08
C PRO A 293 -18.34 4.96 -9.92
N LYS A 294 -19.41 4.42 -9.33
CA LYS A 294 -20.67 5.13 -9.11
C LYS A 294 -20.71 5.91 -7.79
N ASN A 295 -19.97 5.45 -6.77
CA ASN A 295 -19.99 6.04 -5.43
C ASN A 295 -18.64 6.58 -4.96
N PHE A 296 -17.59 6.44 -5.80
CA PHE A 296 -16.25 6.91 -5.48
C PHE A 296 -15.57 7.49 -6.72
N ALA A 297 -15.61 8.81 -6.86
CA ALA A 297 -15.01 9.56 -7.95
C ALA A 297 -14.43 10.89 -7.42
N PRO A 298 -13.35 10.82 -6.61
CA PRO A 298 -12.76 11.99 -5.97
C PRO A 298 -12.21 12.99 -6.99
N LYS A 299 -12.12 14.24 -6.55
CA LYS A 299 -11.63 15.36 -7.37
C LYS A 299 -10.67 16.23 -6.56
N TYR A 300 -9.65 16.75 -7.24
CA TYR A 300 -8.89 17.87 -6.71
C TYR A 300 -9.72 19.14 -6.71
N ASN A 301 -9.47 19.99 -5.71
CA ASN A 301 -9.93 21.37 -5.72
C ASN A 301 -8.84 22.30 -6.29
N ASP A 302 -9.14 23.60 -6.33
CA ASP A 302 -8.25 24.63 -6.94
C ASP A 302 -6.99 24.95 -6.08
N GLN A 303 -6.83 24.33 -4.92
CA GLN A 303 -5.70 24.60 -4.02
C GLN A 303 -4.46 23.77 -4.36
N VAL A 304 -4.63 22.63 -5.01
CA VAL A 304 -3.49 21.79 -5.42
C VAL A 304 -2.70 22.47 -6.53
N LYS A 305 -1.36 22.48 -6.40
CA LYS A 305 -0.45 22.95 -7.44
C LYS A 305 0.20 21.75 -8.12
N PHE A 306 0.04 21.65 -9.43
CA PHE A 306 0.57 20.59 -10.28
C PHE A 306 1.97 20.91 -10.79
#